data_29e3831ca1352065605a6f259c71963f
#
_entry.id   29e3831ca1352065605a6f259c71963f
#
_cell.length_a   1.000
_cell.length_b   1.000
_cell.length_c   1.000
_cell.angle_alpha   90.00
_cell.angle_beta   90.00
_cell.angle_gamma   90.00
#
_symmetry.space_group_name_H-M   'P 1'
#
loop_
_entity.id
_entity.type
_entity.pdbx_description
1 polymer ?
#
loop_
_entity_poly.entity_id
_entity_poly.type
_entity_poly.pdbx_seq_one_letter_code
_entity_poly.pdbx_strand_id
1 'polypeptide(L)'
;MLDESAMRDLFDRWERFWHQGQLNLVATCVAEQYIRHDENGDRTVSRDAYAKEIAQLQAERLNLRVVVYDHTFKGDRAWFRFSHKWSDAKTGETYSRAGVQSFRIEDGKLAETWRALMPLGSTWTDAIGQEHWTSPPPIKSA
;
A
#
# COMPACT_ATOMS: atom_id res chain seq x y z
N MET A 1 -9.65 -15.61 -12.34
CA MET A 1 -8.27 -15.31 -11.88
C MET A 1 -7.70 -14.18 -12.71
N LEU A 2 -7.13 -13.16 -12.06
CA LEU A 2 -6.49 -12.06 -12.76
C LEU A 2 -5.19 -12.51 -13.42
N ASP A 3 -4.92 -12.04 -14.63
CA ASP A 3 -3.59 -12.17 -15.20
C ASP A 3 -2.65 -11.10 -14.61
N GLU A 4 -1.36 -11.23 -14.91
CA GLU A 4 -0.36 -10.31 -14.36
C GLU A 4 -0.58 -8.87 -14.81
N SER A 5 -1.02 -8.65 -16.04
CA SER A 5 -1.29 -7.30 -16.56
C SER A 5 -2.43 -6.63 -15.81
N ALA A 6 -3.51 -7.36 -15.52
CA ALA A 6 -4.63 -6.85 -14.75
C ALA A 6 -4.24 -6.59 -13.29
N MET A 7 -3.36 -7.42 -12.72
CA MET A 7 -2.82 -7.22 -11.38
C MET A 7 -1.97 -5.95 -11.32
N ARG A 8 -1.11 -5.73 -12.31
CA ARG A 8 -0.31 -4.50 -12.41
C ARG A 8 -1.19 -3.27 -12.50
N ASP A 9 -2.21 -3.31 -13.35
CA ASP A 9 -3.15 -2.19 -13.51
C ASP A 9 -3.86 -1.85 -12.19
N LEU A 10 -4.30 -2.85 -11.43
CA LEU A 10 -4.93 -2.66 -10.13
C LEU A 10 -4.00 -1.91 -9.18
N PHE A 11 -2.75 -2.35 -9.06
CA PHE A 11 -1.80 -1.73 -8.13
C PHE A 11 -1.24 -0.40 -8.65
N ASP A 12 -1.22 -0.16 -9.95
CA ASP A 12 -0.90 1.17 -10.51
C ASP A 12 -1.98 2.18 -10.11
N ARG A 13 -3.25 1.80 -10.19
CA ARG A 13 -4.36 2.65 -9.74
C ARG A 13 -4.30 2.87 -8.22
N TRP A 14 -3.99 1.83 -7.46
CA TRP A 14 -3.89 1.91 -6.00
C TRP A 14 -2.74 2.82 -5.56
N GLU A 15 -1.61 2.78 -6.25
CA GLU A 15 -0.49 3.70 -6.02
C GLU A 15 -0.91 5.15 -6.28
N ARG A 16 -1.61 5.42 -7.39
CA ARG A 16 -2.09 6.76 -7.69
C ARG A 16 -3.07 7.28 -6.65
N PHE A 17 -3.91 6.41 -6.12
CA PHE A 17 -4.79 6.79 -5.02
C PHE A 17 -3.98 7.24 -3.79
N TRP A 18 -3.00 6.44 -3.38
CA TRP A 18 -2.18 6.76 -2.22
C TRP A 18 -1.32 8.01 -2.40
N HIS A 19 -0.74 8.20 -3.58
CA HIS A 19 0.21 9.29 -3.81
C HIS A 19 -0.43 10.57 -4.34
N GLN A 20 -1.57 10.49 -5.01
CA GLN A 20 -2.21 11.63 -5.65
C GLN A 20 -3.58 11.97 -5.06
N GLY A 21 -4.08 11.19 -4.11
CA GLY A 21 -5.36 11.46 -3.46
C GLY A 21 -6.57 11.32 -4.37
N GLN A 22 -6.49 10.48 -5.41
CA GLN A 22 -7.60 10.28 -6.34
C GLN A 22 -8.65 9.37 -5.73
N LEU A 23 -9.53 9.93 -4.89
CA LEU A 23 -10.51 9.18 -4.10
C LEU A 23 -11.47 8.35 -4.96
N ASN A 24 -11.75 8.78 -6.19
CA ASN A 24 -12.58 8.02 -7.12
C ASN A 24 -12.02 6.63 -7.47
N LEU A 25 -10.72 6.41 -7.27
CA LEU A 25 -10.10 5.11 -7.55
C LEU A 25 -10.43 4.07 -6.48
N VAL A 26 -10.85 4.45 -5.28
CA VAL A 26 -11.19 3.50 -4.22
C VAL A 26 -12.26 2.52 -4.69
N ALA A 27 -13.31 3.02 -5.33
CA ALA A 27 -14.42 2.18 -5.82
C ALA A 27 -13.97 1.16 -6.88
N THR A 28 -12.91 1.46 -7.62
CA THR A 28 -12.39 0.54 -8.64
C THR A 28 -11.35 -0.43 -8.10
N CYS A 29 -10.76 -0.15 -6.94
CA CYS A 29 -9.67 -0.95 -6.39
C CYS A 29 -10.06 -1.80 -5.19
N VAL A 30 -11.06 -1.39 -4.40
CA VAL A 30 -11.39 -2.03 -3.13
C VAL A 30 -12.77 -2.65 -3.19
N ALA A 31 -12.91 -3.87 -2.67
CA ALA A 31 -14.22 -4.53 -2.53
C ALA A 31 -15.12 -3.75 -1.57
N GLU A 32 -16.45 -3.93 -1.70
CA GLU A 32 -17.41 -3.24 -0.83
C GLU A 32 -17.18 -3.55 0.66
N GLN A 33 -16.76 -4.77 0.96
CA GLN A 33 -16.34 -5.20 2.29
C GLN A 33 -14.88 -5.60 2.22
N TYR A 34 -14.03 -4.93 2.98
CA TYR A 34 -12.59 -5.13 2.95
C TYR A 34 -12.12 -5.71 4.28
N ILE A 35 -11.52 -6.88 4.23
CA ILE A 35 -11.01 -7.58 5.41
C ILE A 35 -9.58 -7.15 5.66
N ARG A 36 -9.30 -6.66 6.86
CA ARG A 36 -7.98 -6.16 7.22
C ARG A 36 -7.43 -6.86 8.46
N HIS A 37 -6.17 -7.23 8.36
CA HIS A 37 -5.37 -7.79 9.46
C HIS A 37 -4.12 -6.90 9.59
N ASP A 38 -4.10 -6.04 10.59
CA ASP A 38 -3.01 -5.08 10.79
C ASP A 38 -2.80 -4.81 12.29
N GLU A 39 -2.06 -3.76 12.61
CA GLU A 39 -1.76 -3.38 14.00
C GLU A 39 -3.00 -3.05 14.82
N ASN A 40 -4.12 -2.75 14.17
CA ASN A 40 -5.40 -2.48 14.83
C ASN A 40 -6.26 -3.74 15.00
N GLY A 41 -5.71 -4.90 14.65
CA GLY A 41 -6.40 -6.20 14.79
C GLY A 41 -7.13 -6.62 13.51
N ASP A 42 -7.91 -7.69 13.66
CA ASP A 42 -8.70 -8.24 12.57
C ASP A 42 -10.04 -7.52 12.50
N ARG A 43 -10.38 -7.01 11.32
CA ARG A 43 -11.65 -6.28 11.15
C ARG A 43 -12.08 -6.31 9.69
N THR A 44 -13.38 -6.17 9.49
CA THR A 44 -13.96 -5.95 8.17
C THR A 44 -14.48 -4.52 8.14
N VAL A 45 -14.05 -3.75 7.14
CA VAL A 45 -14.47 -2.36 6.97
C VAL A 45 -15.19 -2.20 5.66
N SER A 46 -16.18 -1.32 5.61
CA SER A 46 -16.81 -0.96 4.34
C SER A 46 -15.82 -0.15 3.51
N ARG A 47 -15.96 -0.22 2.20
CA ARG A 47 -15.15 0.59 1.29
C ARG A 47 -15.22 2.08 1.61
N ASP A 48 -16.40 2.59 1.91
CA ASP A 48 -16.59 3.99 2.25
C ASP A 48 -15.90 4.36 3.56
N ALA A 49 -15.99 3.51 4.57
CA ALA A 49 -15.30 3.73 5.86
C ALA A 49 -13.80 3.72 5.67
N TYR A 50 -13.28 2.82 4.84
CA TYR A 50 -11.86 2.73 4.56
C TYR A 50 -11.36 3.98 3.80
N ALA A 51 -12.13 4.47 2.83
CA ALA A 51 -11.78 5.70 2.13
C ALA A 51 -11.68 6.89 3.09
N LYS A 52 -12.56 6.97 4.07
CA LYS A 52 -12.52 8.03 5.11
C LYS A 52 -11.30 7.90 6.00
N GLU A 53 -10.92 6.67 6.39
CA GLU A 53 -9.70 6.43 7.16
C GLU A 53 -8.46 6.96 6.42
N ILE A 54 -8.37 6.66 5.14
CA ILE A 54 -7.22 7.10 4.34
C ILE A 54 -7.22 8.62 4.16
N ALA A 55 -8.37 9.22 3.91
CA ALA A 55 -8.47 10.67 3.77
C ALA A 55 -8.00 11.39 5.05
N GLN A 56 -8.38 10.88 6.22
CA GLN A 56 -7.94 11.41 7.50
C GLN A 56 -6.42 11.24 7.67
N LEU A 57 -5.90 10.07 7.32
CA LEU A 57 -4.48 9.79 7.40
C LEU A 57 -3.68 10.75 6.51
N GLN A 58 -4.14 11.00 5.29
CA GLN A 58 -3.51 11.92 4.36
C GLN A 58 -3.53 13.37 4.87
N ALA A 59 -4.58 13.75 5.61
CA ALA A 59 -4.67 15.08 6.21
C ALA A 59 -3.66 15.25 7.36
N GLU A 60 -3.38 14.19 8.10
CA GLU A 60 -2.45 14.21 9.24
C GLU A 60 -0.99 14.01 8.83
N ARG A 61 -0.74 13.41 7.68
CA ARG A 61 0.59 13.03 7.20
C ARG A 61 0.87 13.68 5.85
N LEU A 62 1.71 14.71 5.86
CA LEU A 62 2.09 15.41 4.64
C LEU A 62 3.11 14.60 3.86
N ASN A 63 3.05 14.71 2.53
CA ASN A 63 3.98 14.05 1.61
C ASN A 63 4.04 12.53 1.86
N LEU A 64 2.91 11.94 2.20
CA LEU A 64 2.83 10.50 2.44
C LEU A 64 3.23 9.74 1.18
N ARG A 65 4.21 8.86 1.32
CA ARG A 65 4.67 7.98 0.26
C ARG A 65 4.84 6.58 0.77
N VAL A 66 4.47 5.63 -0.07
CA VAL A 66 4.75 4.22 0.14
C VAL A 66 5.78 3.82 -0.90
N VAL A 67 6.99 3.56 -0.47
CA VAL A 67 8.09 3.15 -1.34
C VAL A 67 8.17 1.63 -1.33
N VAL A 68 8.03 1.01 -2.49
CA VAL A 68 8.12 -0.45 -2.64
C VAL A 68 9.53 -0.83 -3.08
N TYR A 69 10.11 -1.82 -2.43
CA TYR A 69 11.47 -2.30 -2.73
C TYR A 69 11.46 -3.57 -3.57
N ASP A 70 10.49 -4.43 -3.36
CA ASP A 70 10.23 -5.59 -4.20
C ASP A 70 8.77 -6.01 -4.02
N HIS A 71 8.28 -6.80 -4.97
CA HIS A 71 6.92 -7.32 -4.96
C HIS A 71 6.85 -8.64 -5.73
N THR A 72 5.78 -9.39 -5.49
CA THR A 72 5.51 -10.64 -6.19
C THR A 72 4.02 -10.78 -6.42
N PHE A 73 3.63 -11.16 -7.62
CA PHE A 73 2.26 -11.53 -7.97
C PHE A 73 2.20 -13.03 -8.26
N LYS A 74 1.21 -13.70 -7.68
CA LYS A 74 0.95 -15.10 -7.99
C LYS A 74 -0.53 -15.42 -7.81
N GLY A 75 -1.21 -15.77 -8.90
CA GLY A 75 -2.64 -16.03 -8.87
C GLY A 75 -3.43 -14.80 -8.42
N ASP A 76 -4.22 -14.96 -7.36
CA ASP A 76 -5.02 -13.88 -6.77
C ASP A 76 -4.30 -13.21 -5.60
N ARG A 77 -2.98 -13.38 -5.47
CA ARG A 77 -2.19 -12.86 -4.36
C ARG A 77 -1.12 -11.89 -4.82
N ALA A 78 -0.85 -10.89 -3.97
CA ALA A 78 0.22 -9.93 -4.17
C ALA A 78 0.98 -9.72 -2.86
N TRP A 79 2.30 -9.57 -2.95
CA TRP A 79 3.19 -9.32 -1.81
C TRP A 79 4.06 -8.13 -2.11
N PHE A 80 4.22 -7.25 -1.09
CA PHE A 80 5.04 -6.05 -1.19
C PHE A 80 5.91 -5.91 0.04
N ARG A 81 7.16 -5.51 -0.16
CA ARG A 81 8.04 -5.04 0.90
C ARG A 81 8.22 -3.54 0.70
N PHE A 82 7.93 -2.74 1.72
CA PHE A 82 7.78 -1.30 1.56
C PHE A 82 8.23 -0.52 2.79
N SER A 83 8.32 0.80 2.63
CA SER A 83 8.39 1.75 3.72
C SER A 83 7.34 2.83 3.53
N HIS A 84 6.64 3.17 4.60
CA HIS A 84 5.84 4.39 4.66
C HIS A 84 6.78 5.54 5.04
N LYS A 85 6.68 6.67 4.35
CA LYS A 85 7.43 7.89 4.64
C LYS A 85 6.49 9.07 4.62
N TRP A 86 6.57 9.93 5.64
CA TRP A 86 5.68 11.09 5.72
C TRP A 86 6.26 12.17 6.62
N SER A 87 5.63 13.36 6.60
CA SER A 87 5.89 14.44 7.54
C SER A 87 4.63 14.69 8.36
N ASP A 88 4.79 14.89 9.67
CA ASP A 88 3.67 15.22 10.55
C ASP A 88 3.14 16.62 10.22
N ALA A 89 1.82 16.75 10.05
CA ALA A 89 1.20 18.01 9.66
C ALA A 89 1.33 19.11 10.73
N LYS A 90 1.47 18.72 12.00
CA LYS A 90 1.56 19.68 13.11
C LYS A 90 3.00 20.06 13.45
N THR A 91 3.91 19.08 13.47
CA THR A 91 5.29 19.29 13.94
C THR A 91 6.28 19.47 12.80
N GLY A 92 5.96 19.03 11.60
CA GLY A 92 6.88 19.00 10.46
C GLY A 92 7.95 17.93 10.53
N GLU A 93 7.95 17.11 11.57
CA GLU A 93 8.93 16.03 11.72
C GLU A 93 8.69 14.96 10.65
N THR A 94 9.78 14.37 10.15
CA THR A 94 9.72 13.30 9.16
C THR A 94 9.79 11.94 9.84
N TYR A 95 9.01 11.00 9.34
CA TYR A 95 8.91 9.65 9.88
C TYR A 95 9.04 8.60 8.78
N SER A 96 9.48 7.42 9.17
CA SER A 96 9.48 6.24 8.30
C SER A 96 9.02 5.03 9.09
N ARG A 97 8.47 4.04 8.39
CA ARG A 97 8.10 2.77 8.99
C ARG A 97 8.14 1.69 7.92
N ALA A 98 9.01 0.70 8.11
CA ALA A 98 9.15 -0.42 7.19
C ALA A 98 8.06 -1.46 7.43
N GLY A 99 7.73 -2.23 6.40
CA GLY A 99 6.75 -3.29 6.55
C GLY A 99 6.69 -4.24 5.36
N VAL A 100 5.86 -5.25 5.52
CA VAL A 100 5.47 -6.17 4.46
C VAL A 100 3.96 -6.29 4.46
N GLN A 101 3.39 -6.51 3.28
CA GLN A 101 1.95 -6.61 3.12
C GLN A 101 1.59 -7.63 2.06
N SER A 102 0.62 -8.48 2.36
CA SER A 102 0.06 -9.44 1.44
C SER A 102 -1.40 -9.07 1.15
N PHE A 103 -1.81 -9.24 -0.10
CA PHE A 103 -3.18 -8.98 -0.53
C PHE A 103 -3.81 -10.21 -1.15
N ARG A 104 -5.09 -10.39 -0.90
CA ARG A 104 -5.94 -11.31 -1.66
C ARG A 104 -6.87 -10.48 -2.54
N ILE A 105 -6.93 -10.84 -3.81
CA ILE A 105 -7.73 -10.15 -4.82
C ILE A 105 -8.93 -11.03 -5.15
N GLU A 106 -10.11 -10.43 -5.20
CA GLU A 106 -11.35 -11.12 -5.58
C GLU A 106 -12.16 -10.21 -6.50
N ASP A 107 -12.62 -10.76 -7.62
CA ASP A 107 -13.35 -10.00 -8.64
C ASP A 107 -12.62 -8.72 -9.08
N GLY A 108 -11.28 -8.81 -9.18
CA GLY A 108 -10.46 -7.71 -9.64
C GLY A 108 -10.22 -6.61 -8.61
N LYS A 109 -10.56 -6.83 -7.34
CA LYS A 109 -10.45 -5.82 -6.29
C LYS A 109 -9.76 -6.37 -5.04
N LEU A 110 -9.20 -5.47 -4.25
CA LEU A 110 -8.61 -5.81 -2.95
C LEU A 110 -9.72 -6.27 -2.02
N ALA A 111 -9.67 -7.53 -1.60
CA ALA A 111 -10.69 -8.14 -0.75
C ALA A 111 -10.19 -8.36 0.67
N GLU A 112 -8.91 -8.68 0.83
CA GLU A 112 -8.32 -8.96 2.14
C GLU A 112 -6.85 -8.60 2.14
N THR A 113 -6.35 -8.07 3.26
CA THR A 113 -4.95 -7.72 3.40
C THR A 113 -4.40 -8.12 4.77
N TRP A 114 -3.14 -8.52 4.78
CA TRP A 114 -2.34 -8.79 5.98
C TRP A 114 -1.14 -7.85 5.94
N ARG A 115 -1.04 -6.97 6.95
CA ARG A 115 0.06 -6.01 7.01
C ARG A 115 0.82 -6.16 8.32
N ALA A 116 2.14 -6.35 8.22
CA ALA A 116 3.03 -6.36 9.36
C ALA A 116 3.98 -5.17 9.25
N LEU A 117 3.98 -4.31 10.26
CA LEU A 117 4.83 -3.13 10.33
C LEU A 117 5.92 -3.32 11.37
N MET A 118 7.13 -2.87 11.02
CA MET A 118 8.25 -2.77 11.96
C MET A 118 8.09 -1.49 12.79
N PRO A 119 8.88 -1.29 13.85
CA PRO A 119 8.75 -0.11 14.71
C PRO A 119 8.88 1.22 13.95
N LEU A 120 8.30 2.27 14.52
CA LEU A 120 8.45 3.62 14.00
C LEU A 120 9.95 3.99 13.92
N GLY A 121 10.34 4.60 12.81
CA GLY A 121 11.73 4.93 12.51
C GLY A 121 12.46 3.85 11.72
N SER A 122 11.85 2.68 11.53
CA SER A 122 12.46 1.59 10.76
C SER A 122 12.48 1.90 9.26
N THR A 123 13.47 1.32 8.59
CA THR A 123 13.58 1.37 7.14
C THR A 123 14.34 0.14 6.65
N TRP A 124 14.27 -0.15 5.36
CA TRP A 124 15.05 -1.22 4.73
C TRP A 124 16.39 -0.64 4.30
N THR A 125 17.49 -1.16 4.86
CA THR A 125 18.84 -0.63 4.61
C THR A 125 19.53 -1.31 3.43
N ASP A 126 19.00 -2.43 2.97
CA ASP A 126 19.60 -3.26 1.91
C ASP A 126 19.02 -2.98 0.53
N ALA A 127 18.03 -2.08 0.42
CA ALA A 127 17.19 -2.01 -0.75
C ALA A 127 17.08 -0.60 -1.33
N ILE A 128 16.93 -0.56 -2.65
CA ILE A 128 16.65 0.67 -3.41
C ILE A 128 15.19 0.60 -3.83
N GLY A 129 14.43 1.69 -3.62
CA GLY A 129 13.02 1.73 -3.97
C GLY A 129 12.78 1.55 -5.47
N GLN A 130 11.73 0.82 -5.83
CA GLN A 130 11.25 0.74 -7.21
C GLN A 130 10.71 2.12 -7.63
N GLU A 131 10.76 2.41 -8.93
CA GLU A 131 10.20 3.66 -9.46
C GLU A 131 8.70 3.76 -9.19
N HIS A 132 7.99 2.67 -9.44
CA HIS A 132 6.56 2.49 -9.12
C HIS A 132 6.36 1.16 -8.43
N TRP A 133 5.20 0.96 -7.82
CA TRP A 133 4.92 -0.28 -7.07
C TRP A 133 4.99 -1.54 -7.93
N THR A 134 4.70 -1.42 -9.22
CA THR A 134 4.71 -2.56 -10.14
C THR A 134 5.93 -2.57 -11.07
N SER A 135 6.87 -1.65 -10.88
CA SER A 135 8.11 -1.62 -11.64
C SER A 135 9.01 -2.79 -11.24
N PRO A 136 9.89 -3.26 -12.13
CA PRO A 136 10.88 -4.25 -11.75
C PRO A 136 11.77 -3.72 -10.62
N PRO A 137 12.18 -4.56 -9.65
CA PRO A 137 13.13 -4.13 -8.64
C PRO A 137 14.43 -3.65 -9.27
N PRO A 138 15.05 -2.56 -8.73
CA PRO A 138 16.32 -2.08 -9.26
C PRO A 138 17.41 -3.15 -9.11
N ILE A 139 18.27 -3.25 -10.11
CA ILE A 139 19.42 -4.16 -10.05
C ILE A 139 20.49 -3.48 -9.20
N LYS A 140 20.90 -4.15 -8.11
CA LYS A 140 22.01 -3.67 -7.31
C LYS A 140 23.29 -3.86 -8.12
N SER A 141 24.08 -2.79 -8.27
CA SER A 141 25.42 -2.90 -8.84
C SER A 141 26.30 -3.71 -7.88
N ALA A 142 27.05 -4.62 -8.47
CA ALA A 142 27.97 -5.47 -7.72
C ALA A 142 29.13 -4.64 -7.13
#